data_e8e68713aae92cd1866276e4f0e90cc2
#
_entry.id   e8e68713aae92cd1866276e4f0e90cc2
#
_cell.length_a   1.000
_cell.length_b   1.000
_cell.length_c   1.000
_cell.angle_alpha   90.00
_cell.angle_beta   90.00
_cell.angle_gamma   90.00
#
_symmetry.space_group_name_H-M   'P 1'
#
loop_
_entity.id
_entity.type
_entity.pdbx_description
1 polymer ?
#
loop_
_entity_poly.entity_id
_entity_poly.type
_entity_poly.pdbx_seq_one_letter_code
_entity_poly.pdbx_strand_id
1 'polypeptide(L)'
;MPHYAHVLFDLDGTLVDSAPAILASYRDAFSATAREPVTSIDASIVGPPLLETLQMLAGTEDPGVIDALAGAFKASYDSTGYLQTAAYAGVGELLQALVAGGCTLAIATNKRLHPTQLILEHLGWARHFAAVYALDLFTPRLPDKATMIARLLADRGIAREQAVYVGDRSEDGESADANGLPFIAATWGYGSLGSHELAPHWRAATSPAKLAKAILDAS
;
A
#
# COMPACT_ATOMS: atom_id res chain seq x y z
N MET A 1 -8.10 18.51 19.19
CA MET A 1 -8.46 17.27 18.47
C MET A 1 -7.65 17.24 17.20
N PRO A 2 -7.25 16.07 16.66
CA PRO A 2 -6.53 16.02 15.40
C PRO A 2 -7.40 16.59 14.27
N HIS A 3 -6.75 17.09 13.22
CA HIS A 3 -7.47 17.60 12.04
C HIS A 3 -8.27 16.48 11.34
N TYR A 4 -7.72 15.25 11.32
CA TYR A 4 -8.39 14.06 10.84
C TYR A 4 -8.48 13.00 11.94
N ALA A 5 -9.70 12.51 12.21
CA ALA A 5 -9.94 11.45 13.20
C ALA A 5 -9.52 10.06 12.67
N HIS A 6 -9.54 9.90 11.35
CA HIS A 6 -9.22 8.63 10.68
C HIS A 6 -8.13 8.83 9.63
N VAL A 7 -7.09 7.99 9.69
CA VAL A 7 -5.98 8.02 8.73
C VAL A 7 -5.90 6.66 8.05
N LEU A 8 -6.14 6.65 6.74
CA LEU A 8 -6.04 5.48 5.89
C LEU A 8 -4.71 5.50 5.16
N PHE A 9 -3.98 4.40 5.21
CA PHE A 9 -2.65 4.30 4.59
C PHE A 9 -2.62 3.24 3.50
N ASP A 10 -1.91 3.52 2.41
CA ASP A 10 -1.27 2.46 1.65
C ASP A 10 -0.09 1.88 2.45
N LEU A 11 0.47 0.75 2.02
CA LEU A 11 1.55 0.07 2.72
C LEU A 11 2.89 0.21 1.98
N ASP A 12 2.97 -0.39 0.77
CA ASP A 12 4.21 -0.49 -0.01
C ASP A 12 4.59 0.88 -0.59
N GLY A 13 5.78 1.40 -0.26
CA GLY A 13 6.20 2.74 -0.67
C GLY A 13 5.72 3.86 0.27
N THR A 14 4.75 3.60 1.12
CA THR A 14 4.19 4.58 2.05
C THR A 14 4.69 4.36 3.47
N LEU A 15 4.47 3.19 4.04
CA LEU A 15 4.90 2.83 5.39
C LEU A 15 6.18 2.01 5.37
N VAL A 16 6.36 1.17 4.35
CA VAL A 16 7.48 0.24 4.23
C VAL A 16 8.15 0.29 2.86
N ASP A 17 9.46 0.08 2.85
CA ASP A 17 10.24 -0.27 1.67
C ASP A 17 10.23 -1.79 1.51
N SER A 18 9.36 -2.28 0.66
CA SER A 18 9.21 -3.69 0.31
C SER A 18 9.72 -4.00 -1.10
N ALA A 19 10.14 -2.99 -1.87
CA ALA A 19 10.55 -3.16 -3.25
C ALA A 19 11.66 -4.20 -3.43
N PRO A 20 12.76 -4.21 -2.64
CA PRO A 20 13.80 -5.22 -2.80
C PRO A 20 13.28 -6.66 -2.67
N ALA A 21 12.44 -6.91 -1.66
CA ALA A 21 11.85 -8.23 -1.40
C ALA A 21 10.86 -8.66 -2.49
N ILE A 22 10.01 -7.75 -2.94
CA ILE A 22 9.05 -7.99 -4.01
C ILE A 22 9.77 -8.33 -5.32
N LEU A 23 10.78 -7.53 -5.70
CA LEU A 23 11.54 -7.73 -6.93
C LEU A 23 12.33 -9.04 -6.91
N ALA A 24 12.90 -9.42 -5.76
CA ALA A 24 13.56 -10.71 -5.58
C ALA A 24 12.57 -11.85 -5.80
N SER A 25 11.37 -11.79 -5.17
CA SER A 25 10.36 -12.84 -5.30
C SER A 25 9.75 -12.95 -6.71
N TYR A 26 9.69 -11.87 -7.48
CA TYR A 26 9.36 -11.97 -8.92
C TYR A 26 10.45 -12.73 -9.70
N ARG A 27 11.73 -12.41 -9.47
CA ARG A 27 12.85 -13.15 -10.13
C ARG A 27 12.83 -14.63 -9.77
N ASP A 28 12.60 -14.96 -8.50
CA ASP A 28 12.46 -16.32 -8.01
C ASP A 28 11.30 -17.06 -8.72
N ALA A 29 10.15 -16.39 -8.86
CA ALA A 29 8.98 -16.96 -9.51
C ALA A 29 9.24 -17.30 -10.99
N PHE A 30 9.85 -16.39 -11.74
CA PHE A 30 10.23 -16.63 -13.14
C PHE A 30 11.26 -17.75 -13.26
N SER A 31 12.29 -17.74 -12.40
CA SER A 31 13.31 -18.80 -12.35
C SER A 31 12.70 -20.17 -12.02
N ALA A 32 11.83 -20.25 -11.00
CA ALA A 32 11.19 -21.49 -10.57
C ALA A 32 10.26 -22.10 -11.64
N THR A 33 9.69 -21.25 -12.51
CA THR A 33 8.80 -21.68 -13.59
C THR A 33 9.52 -21.85 -14.93
N ALA A 34 10.87 -21.70 -14.95
CA ALA A 34 11.71 -21.74 -16.16
C ALA A 34 11.19 -20.79 -17.26
N ARG A 35 10.80 -19.58 -16.89
CA ARG A 35 10.29 -18.52 -17.78
C ARG A 35 11.16 -17.28 -17.68
N GLU A 36 11.13 -16.48 -18.75
CA GLU A 36 11.77 -15.17 -18.80
C GLU A 36 10.69 -14.08 -18.83
N PRO A 37 10.86 -12.98 -18.06
CA PRO A 37 9.96 -11.83 -18.13
C PRO A 37 10.16 -11.10 -19.46
N VAL A 38 9.06 -10.58 -20.03
CA VAL A 38 9.11 -9.80 -21.29
C VAL A 38 9.49 -8.32 -21.07
N THR A 39 9.48 -7.88 -19.81
CA THR A 39 9.90 -6.52 -19.40
C THR A 39 10.81 -6.61 -18.17
N SER A 40 11.51 -5.50 -17.83
CA SER A 40 12.41 -5.46 -16.69
C SER A 40 11.66 -5.63 -15.35
N ILE A 41 12.31 -6.34 -14.42
CA ILE A 41 11.85 -6.44 -13.02
C ILE A 41 12.59 -5.35 -12.22
N ASP A 42 11.99 -4.18 -12.11
CA ASP A 42 12.52 -3.02 -11.39
C ASP A 42 11.44 -2.33 -10.52
N ALA A 43 11.78 -1.27 -9.80
CA ALA A 43 10.90 -0.66 -8.82
C ALA A 43 9.59 -0.09 -9.41
N SER A 44 9.51 0.16 -10.72
CA SER A 44 8.32 0.70 -11.38
C SER A 44 7.12 -0.25 -11.34
N ILE A 45 7.38 -1.57 -11.19
CA ILE A 45 6.34 -2.59 -11.16
C ILE A 45 5.74 -2.81 -9.76
N VAL A 46 6.26 -2.15 -8.73
CA VAL A 46 5.73 -2.28 -7.37
C VAL A 46 4.55 -1.32 -7.19
N GLY A 47 3.45 -1.79 -6.63
CA GLY A 47 2.23 -1.02 -6.37
C GLY A 47 0.97 -1.65 -6.96
N PRO A 48 0.93 -2.01 -8.25
CA PRO A 48 -0.20 -2.75 -8.82
C PRO A 48 -0.39 -4.13 -8.15
N PRO A 49 -1.60 -4.71 -8.21
CA PRO A 49 -1.86 -6.03 -7.66
C PRO A 49 -1.04 -7.14 -8.33
N LEU A 50 -0.77 -8.23 -7.59
CA LEU A 50 0.12 -9.32 -8.02
C LEU A 50 -0.22 -9.91 -9.40
N LEU A 51 -1.51 -10.20 -9.65
CA LEU A 51 -1.90 -10.90 -10.88
C LEU A 51 -1.69 -10.02 -12.11
N GLU A 52 -2.05 -8.74 -12.01
CA GLU A 52 -1.89 -7.74 -13.06
C GLU A 52 -0.40 -7.51 -13.37
N THR A 53 0.43 -7.46 -12.34
CA THR A 53 1.89 -7.35 -12.51
C THR A 53 2.46 -8.61 -13.18
N LEU A 54 2.02 -9.80 -12.81
CA LEU A 54 2.47 -11.05 -13.43
C LEU A 54 2.04 -11.16 -14.90
N GLN A 55 0.81 -10.74 -15.24
CA GLN A 55 0.33 -10.67 -16.62
C GLN A 55 1.21 -9.76 -17.47
N MET A 56 1.54 -8.57 -16.96
CA MET A 56 2.43 -7.62 -17.62
C MET A 56 3.84 -8.21 -17.79
N LEU A 57 4.42 -8.78 -16.74
CA LEU A 57 5.77 -9.36 -16.78
C LEU A 57 5.85 -10.60 -17.68
N ALA A 58 4.81 -11.43 -17.71
CA ALA A 58 4.77 -12.65 -18.53
C ALA A 58 4.34 -12.38 -19.98
N GLY A 59 3.77 -11.21 -20.27
CA GLY A 59 3.22 -10.87 -21.59
C GLY A 59 2.05 -11.75 -22.00
N THR A 60 1.31 -12.31 -21.06
CA THR A 60 0.18 -13.22 -21.31
C THR A 60 -0.84 -13.17 -20.18
N GLU A 61 -2.10 -13.46 -20.52
CA GLU A 61 -3.20 -13.64 -19.56
C GLU A 61 -3.57 -15.13 -19.39
N ASP A 62 -2.78 -16.06 -19.92
CA ASP A 62 -3.03 -17.50 -19.78
C ASP A 62 -3.14 -17.89 -18.30
N PRO A 63 -4.30 -18.39 -17.83
CA PRO A 63 -4.50 -18.66 -16.41
C PRO A 63 -3.51 -19.67 -15.83
N GLY A 64 -3.12 -20.69 -16.62
CA GLY A 64 -2.18 -21.72 -16.15
C GLY A 64 -0.79 -21.16 -15.94
N VAL A 65 -0.36 -20.21 -16.78
CA VAL A 65 0.93 -19.51 -16.64
C VAL A 65 0.89 -18.58 -15.42
N ILE A 66 -0.17 -17.78 -15.30
CA ILE A 66 -0.29 -16.80 -14.22
C ILE A 66 -0.43 -17.49 -12.87
N ASP A 67 -1.20 -18.58 -12.77
CA ASP A 67 -1.35 -19.34 -11.52
C ASP A 67 -0.02 -19.98 -11.09
N ALA A 68 0.77 -20.51 -12.03
CA ALA A 68 2.08 -21.08 -11.72
C ALA A 68 3.05 -20.01 -11.20
N LEU A 69 3.13 -18.85 -11.88
CA LEU A 69 3.96 -17.71 -11.44
C LEU A 69 3.49 -17.16 -10.09
N ALA A 70 2.18 -17.00 -9.89
CA ALA A 70 1.61 -16.53 -8.63
C ALA A 70 1.88 -17.50 -7.48
N GLY A 71 1.81 -18.82 -7.74
CA GLY A 71 2.17 -19.85 -6.77
C GLY A 71 3.64 -19.77 -6.35
N ALA A 72 4.55 -19.65 -7.32
CA ALA A 72 5.98 -19.51 -7.08
C ALA A 72 6.33 -18.21 -6.36
N PHE A 73 5.72 -17.07 -6.76
CA PHE A 73 5.88 -15.80 -6.07
C PHE A 73 5.45 -15.89 -4.59
N LYS A 74 4.27 -16.46 -4.33
CA LYS A 74 3.77 -16.64 -2.97
C LYS A 74 4.69 -17.55 -2.16
N ALA A 75 5.20 -18.63 -2.74
CA ALA A 75 6.14 -19.53 -2.08
C ALA A 75 7.44 -18.82 -1.65
N SER A 76 7.97 -17.89 -2.46
CA SER A 76 9.13 -17.08 -2.11
C SER A 76 8.75 -15.97 -1.11
N TYR A 77 7.80 -15.11 -1.47
CA TYR A 77 7.51 -13.90 -0.70
C TYR A 77 6.90 -14.18 0.68
N ASP A 78 5.89 -15.07 0.76
CA ASP A 78 5.13 -15.32 2.00
C ASP A 78 5.89 -16.20 3.00
N SER A 79 6.97 -16.89 2.57
CA SER A 79 7.80 -17.71 3.47
C SER A 79 8.88 -16.87 4.18
N THR A 80 9.71 -16.17 3.42
CA THR A 80 10.86 -15.42 3.93
C THR A 80 11.04 -14.05 3.31
N GLY A 81 10.50 -13.81 2.11
CA GLY A 81 10.67 -12.54 1.41
C GLY A 81 10.15 -11.36 2.21
N TYR A 82 8.97 -11.46 2.81
CA TYR A 82 8.37 -10.39 3.60
C TYR A 82 9.25 -9.93 4.78
N LEU A 83 10.11 -10.80 5.33
CA LEU A 83 11.05 -10.46 6.42
C LEU A 83 12.11 -9.44 6.01
N GLN A 84 12.35 -9.27 4.70
CA GLN A 84 13.28 -8.28 4.17
C GLN A 84 12.62 -6.91 3.96
N THR A 85 11.32 -6.80 4.26
CA THR A 85 10.61 -5.53 4.20
C THR A 85 11.03 -4.64 5.36
N ALA A 86 11.51 -3.44 5.06
CA ALA A 86 11.97 -2.49 6.07
C ALA A 86 10.97 -1.33 6.25
N ALA A 87 10.82 -0.86 7.47
CA ALA A 87 10.10 0.39 7.73
C ALA A 87 10.87 1.59 7.18
N TYR A 88 10.19 2.56 6.57
CA TYR A 88 10.83 3.86 6.32
C TYR A 88 11.18 4.55 7.64
N ALA A 89 12.32 5.25 7.66
CA ALA A 89 12.79 5.95 8.86
C ALA A 89 11.75 6.95 9.37
N GLY A 90 11.39 6.85 10.66
CA GLY A 90 10.42 7.72 11.31
C GLY A 90 8.95 7.28 11.19
N VAL A 91 8.65 6.19 10.46
CA VAL A 91 7.26 5.71 10.34
C VAL A 91 6.76 5.10 11.65
N GLY A 92 7.60 4.37 12.39
CA GLY A 92 7.21 3.83 13.69
C GLY A 92 6.78 4.93 14.67
N GLU A 93 7.54 6.03 14.72
CA GLU A 93 7.25 7.23 15.52
C GLU A 93 5.99 7.94 15.02
N LEU A 94 5.79 8.03 13.70
CA LEU A 94 4.56 8.56 13.10
C LEU A 94 3.32 7.81 13.59
N LEU A 95 3.31 6.47 13.46
CA LEU A 95 2.17 5.66 13.87
C LEU A 95 1.85 5.83 15.37
N GLN A 96 2.89 5.84 16.21
CA GLN A 96 2.74 6.06 17.65
C GLN A 96 2.17 7.46 17.93
N ALA A 97 2.68 8.51 17.28
CA ALA A 97 2.22 9.88 17.46
C ALA A 97 0.76 10.05 17.04
N LEU A 98 0.35 9.48 15.92
CA LEU A 98 -1.04 9.53 15.44
C LEU A 98 -2.01 8.85 16.41
N VAL A 99 -1.65 7.64 16.88
CA VAL A 99 -2.47 6.91 17.87
C VAL A 99 -2.55 7.69 19.19
N ALA A 100 -1.43 8.22 19.69
CA ALA A 100 -1.39 9.05 20.89
C ALA A 100 -2.19 10.36 20.73
N GLY A 101 -2.24 10.92 19.51
CA GLY A 101 -3.05 12.09 19.14
C GLY A 101 -4.54 11.80 18.98
N GLY A 102 -4.97 10.54 19.15
CA GLY A 102 -6.37 10.13 19.08
C GLY A 102 -6.87 9.76 17.68
N CYS A 103 -5.95 9.58 16.69
CA CYS A 103 -6.33 9.10 15.38
C CYS A 103 -6.58 7.58 15.38
N THR A 104 -7.58 7.15 14.62
CA THR A 104 -7.82 5.75 14.28
C THR A 104 -7.15 5.45 12.94
N LEU A 105 -6.27 4.44 12.91
CA LEU A 105 -5.51 4.10 11.72
C LEU A 105 -6.09 2.87 11.02
N ALA A 106 -6.08 2.88 9.69
CA ALA A 106 -6.44 1.72 8.87
C ALA A 106 -5.50 1.60 7.67
N ILE A 107 -5.35 0.38 7.16
CA ILE A 107 -4.65 0.12 5.89
C ILE A 107 -5.68 -0.18 4.81
N ALA A 108 -5.46 0.38 3.62
CA ALA A 108 -6.17 0.05 2.38
C ALA A 108 -5.12 -0.05 1.26
N THR A 109 -4.75 -1.28 0.88
CA THR A 109 -3.60 -1.54 0.00
C THR A 109 -3.92 -2.55 -1.11
N ASN A 110 -3.26 -2.41 -2.26
CA ASN A 110 -3.29 -3.40 -3.34
C ASN A 110 -2.52 -4.68 -2.99
N LYS A 111 -1.65 -4.60 -1.97
CA LYS A 111 -0.95 -5.79 -1.47
C LYS A 111 -1.95 -6.82 -0.92
N ARG A 112 -1.68 -8.11 -1.15
CA ARG A 112 -2.51 -9.20 -0.62
C ARG A 112 -2.62 -9.13 0.91
N LEU A 113 -3.77 -9.50 1.43
CA LEU A 113 -4.06 -9.44 2.87
C LEU A 113 -3.05 -10.24 3.70
N HIS A 114 -2.77 -11.50 3.29
CA HIS A 114 -1.89 -12.39 4.05
C HIS A 114 -0.48 -11.81 4.29
N PRO A 115 0.31 -11.44 3.26
CA PRO A 115 1.62 -10.82 3.50
C PRO A 115 1.54 -9.45 4.16
N THR A 116 0.45 -8.69 4.00
CA THR A 116 0.23 -7.45 4.75
C THR A 116 0.20 -7.74 6.25
N GLN A 117 -0.56 -8.74 6.68
CA GLN A 117 -0.63 -9.15 8.09
C GLN A 117 0.72 -9.62 8.62
N LEU A 118 1.44 -10.45 7.85
CA LEU A 118 2.78 -10.91 8.22
C LEU A 118 3.78 -9.76 8.44
N ILE A 119 3.76 -8.75 7.56
CA ILE A 119 4.61 -7.55 7.70
C ILE A 119 4.24 -6.76 8.95
N LEU A 120 2.95 -6.53 9.19
CA LEU A 120 2.48 -5.80 10.37
C LEU A 120 2.86 -6.50 11.68
N GLU A 121 2.78 -7.83 11.71
CA GLU A 121 3.21 -8.64 12.86
C GLU A 121 4.73 -8.57 13.03
N HIS A 122 5.50 -8.76 11.95
CA HIS A 122 6.96 -8.69 11.95
C HIS A 122 7.49 -7.35 12.47
N LEU A 123 6.87 -6.24 12.07
CA LEU A 123 7.25 -4.89 12.52
C LEU A 123 6.64 -4.51 13.89
N GLY A 124 5.79 -5.37 14.50
CA GLY A 124 5.10 -5.09 15.75
C GLY A 124 4.03 -4.01 15.63
N TRP A 125 3.52 -3.76 14.42
CA TRP A 125 2.59 -2.68 14.13
C TRP A 125 1.12 -3.08 14.09
N ALA A 126 0.78 -4.35 14.11
CA ALA A 126 -0.60 -4.84 14.01
C ALA A 126 -1.55 -4.14 15.00
N ARG A 127 -1.08 -3.84 16.20
CA ARG A 127 -1.85 -3.15 17.26
C ARG A 127 -2.21 -1.69 16.96
N HIS A 128 -1.54 -1.04 16.01
CA HIS A 128 -1.81 0.37 15.67
C HIS A 128 -2.98 0.51 14.72
N PHE A 129 -3.34 -0.53 13.99
CA PHE A 129 -4.36 -0.47 12.95
C PHE A 129 -5.67 -1.12 13.42
N ALA A 130 -6.75 -0.34 13.39
CA ALA A 130 -8.09 -0.81 13.68
C ALA A 130 -8.67 -1.69 12.56
N ALA A 131 -8.14 -1.58 11.35
CA ALA A 131 -8.56 -2.34 10.18
C ALA A 131 -7.45 -2.48 9.14
N VAL A 132 -7.45 -3.61 8.43
CA VAL A 132 -6.60 -3.85 7.26
C VAL A 132 -7.50 -4.31 6.12
N TYR A 133 -7.53 -3.56 5.03
CA TYR A 133 -8.29 -3.85 3.83
C TYR A 133 -7.31 -4.09 2.67
N ALA A 134 -7.58 -5.17 1.96
CA ALA A 134 -6.91 -5.56 0.72
C ALA A 134 -7.97 -6.01 -0.28
N LEU A 135 -7.66 -6.00 -1.57
CA LEU A 135 -8.63 -6.40 -2.60
C LEU A 135 -9.12 -7.84 -2.41
N ASP A 136 -8.24 -8.73 -1.94
CA ASP A 136 -8.49 -10.16 -1.71
C ASP A 136 -9.07 -10.48 -0.32
N LEU A 137 -9.40 -9.46 0.48
CA LEU A 137 -10.19 -9.65 1.72
C LEU A 137 -11.61 -10.16 1.43
N PHE A 138 -12.12 -9.90 0.22
CA PHE A 138 -13.48 -10.19 -0.19
C PHE A 138 -13.55 -11.29 -1.24
N THR A 139 -14.70 -11.99 -1.29
CA THR A 139 -15.00 -12.97 -2.34
C THR A 139 -16.35 -12.60 -2.99
N PRO A 140 -16.37 -12.24 -4.29
CA PRO A 140 -15.22 -12.09 -5.17
C PRO A 140 -14.30 -10.95 -4.74
N ARG A 141 -13.02 -11.00 -5.17
CA ARG A 141 -12.04 -9.93 -4.98
C ARG A 141 -12.60 -8.60 -5.48
N LEU A 142 -12.33 -7.50 -4.75
CA LEU A 142 -12.72 -6.16 -5.20
C LEU A 142 -11.94 -5.74 -6.46
N PRO A 143 -12.57 -4.94 -7.35
CA PRO A 143 -11.96 -4.60 -8.63
C PRO A 143 -10.77 -3.66 -8.51
N ASP A 144 -10.81 -2.72 -7.59
CA ASP A 144 -9.82 -1.63 -7.49
C ASP A 144 -9.74 -1.04 -6.07
N LYS A 145 -8.73 -0.18 -5.87
CA LYS A 145 -8.46 0.51 -4.61
C LYS A 145 -9.57 1.49 -4.24
N ALA A 146 -10.17 2.18 -5.19
CA ALA A 146 -11.26 3.13 -4.93
C ALA A 146 -12.48 2.42 -4.33
N THR A 147 -12.87 1.28 -4.91
CA THR A 147 -13.96 0.42 -4.38
C THR A 147 -13.62 -0.11 -2.99
N MET A 148 -12.35 -0.47 -2.74
CA MET A 148 -11.90 -0.95 -1.45
C MET A 148 -11.97 0.15 -0.38
N ILE A 149 -11.56 1.38 -0.69
CA ILE A 149 -11.67 2.53 0.21
C ILE A 149 -13.13 2.83 0.51
N ALA A 150 -14.01 2.86 -0.50
CA ALA A 150 -15.45 3.06 -0.31
C ALA A 150 -16.04 2.02 0.65
N ARG A 151 -15.63 0.76 0.49
CA ARG A 151 -16.06 -0.33 1.35
C ARG A 151 -15.56 -0.17 2.78
N LEU A 152 -14.29 0.21 2.98
CA LEU A 152 -13.73 0.47 4.30
C LEU A 152 -14.49 1.60 5.02
N LEU A 153 -14.74 2.72 4.33
CA LEU A 153 -15.49 3.84 4.89
C LEU A 153 -16.90 3.41 5.34
N ALA A 154 -17.60 2.65 4.48
CA ALA A 154 -18.95 2.17 4.77
C ALA A 154 -18.98 1.18 5.94
N ASP A 155 -18.12 0.16 5.93
CA ASP A 155 -18.07 -0.89 6.97
C ASP A 155 -17.70 -0.34 8.34
N ARG A 156 -16.91 0.75 8.39
CA ARG A 156 -16.45 1.37 9.62
C ARG A 156 -17.25 2.61 10.03
N GLY A 157 -18.24 3.02 9.23
CA GLY A 157 -19.03 4.21 9.50
C GLY A 157 -18.20 5.49 9.53
N ILE A 158 -17.16 5.58 8.70
CA ILE A 158 -16.24 6.72 8.67
C ILE A 158 -16.79 7.81 7.76
N ALA A 159 -17.01 8.99 8.30
CA ALA A 159 -17.36 10.17 7.53
C ALA A 159 -16.11 10.68 6.77
N ARG A 160 -16.26 10.94 5.47
CA ARG A 160 -15.14 11.34 4.60
C ARG A 160 -14.46 12.63 5.05
N GLU A 161 -15.21 13.54 5.65
CA GLU A 161 -14.73 14.81 6.16
C GLU A 161 -13.80 14.67 7.39
N GLN A 162 -13.82 13.50 8.02
CA GLN A 162 -12.99 13.15 9.18
C GLN A 162 -11.83 12.26 8.83
N ALA A 163 -11.68 11.89 7.56
CA ALA A 163 -10.68 10.95 7.10
C ALA A 163 -9.70 11.59 6.11
N VAL A 164 -8.49 11.04 6.03
CA VAL A 164 -7.48 11.34 5.04
C VAL A 164 -6.87 10.05 4.53
N TYR A 165 -6.56 9.99 3.23
CA TYR A 165 -5.80 8.90 2.65
C TYR A 165 -4.35 9.32 2.43
N VAL A 166 -3.40 8.43 2.73
CA VAL A 166 -1.95 8.64 2.58
C VAL A 166 -1.38 7.54 1.71
N GLY A 167 -0.68 7.90 0.65
CA GLY A 167 -0.06 6.99 -0.29
C GLY A 167 1.11 7.64 -1.01
N ASP A 168 1.85 6.90 -1.85
CA ASP A 168 3.04 7.38 -2.55
C ASP A 168 2.86 7.44 -4.08
N ARG A 169 1.68 7.03 -4.60
CA ARG A 169 1.38 6.96 -6.04
C ARG A 169 0.19 7.83 -6.45
N SER A 170 0.14 8.20 -7.74
CA SER A 170 -1.02 8.90 -8.33
C SER A 170 -2.31 8.10 -8.19
N GLU A 171 -2.25 6.77 -8.36
CA GLU A 171 -3.40 5.87 -8.14
C GLU A 171 -4.01 6.00 -6.74
N ASP A 172 -3.18 6.27 -5.73
CA ASP A 172 -3.63 6.51 -4.35
C ASP A 172 -4.46 7.77 -4.25
N GLY A 173 -3.95 8.87 -4.84
CA GLY A 173 -4.64 10.14 -4.89
C GLY A 173 -5.95 10.07 -5.69
N GLU A 174 -5.94 9.43 -6.86
CA GLU A 174 -7.11 9.21 -7.69
C GLU A 174 -8.18 8.39 -6.96
N SER A 175 -7.75 7.36 -6.22
CA SER A 175 -8.63 6.52 -5.41
C SER A 175 -9.23 7.29 -4.21
N ALA A 176 -8.44 8.20 -3.62
CA ALA A 176 -8.93 9.12 -2.58
C ALA A 176 -9.95 10.10 -3.15
N ASP A 177 -9.65 10.73 -4.29
CA ASP A 177 -10.54 11.68 -4.98
C ASP A 177 -11.88 11.03 -5.35
N ALA A 178 -11.86 9.81 -5.87
CA ALA A 178 -13.07 9.05 -6.21
C ALA A 178 -13.98 8.82 -4.99
N ASN A 179 -13.44 8.87 -3.77
CA ASN A 179 -14.16 8.75 -2.51
C ASN A 179 -14.41 10.09 -1.81
N GLY A 180 -13.97 11.20 -2.40
CA GLY A 180 -14.05 12.54 -1.81
C GLY A 180 -13.21 12.69 -0.54
N LEU A 181 -12.11 11.95 -0.45
CA LEU A 181 -11.15 12.06 0.64
C LEU A 181 -10.03 13.03 0.31
N PRO A 182 -9.58 13.86 1.26
CA PRO A 182 -8.29 14.51 1.18
C PRO A 182 -7.16 13.49 0.98
N PHE A 183 -6.17 13.82 0.15
CA PHE A 183 -4.99 13.01 -0.08
C PHE A 183 -3.71 13.71 0.34
N ILE A 184 -2.81 12.98 1.00
CA ILE A 184 -1.46 13.44 1.31
C ILE A 184 -0.46 12.46 0.71
N ALA A 185 0.31 12.93 -0.28
CA ALA A 185 1.36 12.17 -0.91
C ALA A 185 2.58 12.00 0.02
N ALA A 186 2.99 10.76 0.26
CA ALA A 186 4.22 10.39 0.95
C ALA A 186 5.38 10.41 -0.06
N THR A 187 6.11 11.54 -0.15
CA THR A 187 7.12 11.73 -1.20
C THR A 187 8.49 11.11 -0.90
N TRP A 188 8.59 10.28 0.13
CA TRP A 188 9.77 9.48 0.46
C TRP A 188 9.72 8.06 -0.12
N GLY A 189 8.58 7.64 -0.64
CA GLY A 189 8.37 6.33 -1.23
C GLY A 189 8.96 6.18 -2.62
N TYR A 190 8.97 4.97 -3.14
CA TYR A 190 9.50 4.69 -4.48
C TYR A 190 8.49 4.98 -5.60
N GLY A 191 7.21 5.15 -5.30
CA GLY A 191 6.20 5.69 -6.21
C GLY A 191 6.31 7.20 -6.38
N SER A 192 7.24 7.83 -5.69
CA SER A 192 7.47 9.25 -5.44
C SER A 192 6.86 10.16 -6.50
N LEU A 193 5.68 10.68 -6.17
CA LEU A 193 5.02 11.72 -6.94
C LEU A 193 5.93 12.94 -7.00
N GLY A 194 6.53 13.19 -8.17
CA GLY A 194 7.24 14.43 -8.44
C GLY A 194 6.30 15.62 -8.32
N SER A 195 6.85 16.81 -8.10
CA SER A 195 6.04 18.04 -7.97
C SER A 195 5.15 18.32 -9.19
N HIS A 196 5.47 17.72 -10.35
CA HIS A 196 4.69 17.85 -11.60
C HIS A 196 3.54 16.85 -11.73
N GLU A 197 3.53 15.82 -10.88
CA GLU A 197 2.51 14.75 -10.90
C GLU A 197 1.47 14.93 -9.80
N LEU A 198 1.70 15.88 -8.87
CA LEU A 198 0.74 16.20 -7.82
C LEU A 198 -0.41 17.03 -8.40
N ALA A 199 -1.63 16.53 -8.28
CA ALA A 199 -2.81 17.33 -8.56
C ALA A 199 -2.82 18.57 -7.63
N PRO A 200 -3.31 19.74 -8.10
CA PRO A 200 -3.22 20.99 -7.34
C PRO A 200 -3.87 20.98 -5.94
N HIS A 201 -4.82 20.08 -5.72
CA HIS A 201 -5.54 19.92 -4.43
C HIS A 201 -4.92 18.85 -3.52
N TRP A 202 -3.95 18.06 -4.02
CA TRP A 202 -3.23 17.09 -3.21
C TRP A 202 -2.15 17.76 -2.38
N ARG A 203 -2.01 17.34 -1.15
CA ARG A 203 -0.93 17.81 -0.27
C ARG A 203 0.23 16.84 -0.35
N ALA A 204 1.44 17.32 -0.06
CA ALA A 204 2.63 16.47 0.01
C ALA A 204 3.29 16.57 1.39
N ALA A 205 3.72 15.43 1.90
CA ALA A 205 4.58 15.33 3.07
C ALA A 205 5.94 14.76 2.65
N THR A 206 7.03 15.46 2.97
CA THR A 206 8.39 15.06 2.58
C THR A 206 9.10 14.22 3.65
N SER A 207 8.42 13.92 4.75
CA SER A 207 8.90 13.01 5.79
C SER A 207 7.74 12.57 6.70
N PRO A 208 7.86 11.43 7.39
CA PRO A 208 6.88 10.99 8.38
C PRO A 208 6.59 12.02 9.47
N ALA A 209 7.61 12.76 9.94
CA ALA A 209 7.43 13.82 10.92
C ALA A 209 6.57 14.99 10.41
N LYS A 210 6.75 15.39 9.14
CA LYS A 210 5.90 16.42 8.53
C LYS A 210 4.47 15.92 8.31
N LEU A 211 4.31 14.64 7.98
CA LEU A 211 3.00 14.01 7.87
C LEU A 211 2.26 14.01 9.21
N ALA A 212 2.95 13.61 10.31
CA ALA A 212 2.37 13.67 11.65
C ALA A 212 1.85 15.06 11.98
N LYS A 213 2.68 16.09 11.73
CA LYS A 213 2.29 17.49 11.94
C LYS A 213 1.08 17.89 11.10
N ALA A 214 1.05 17.53 9.82
CA ALA A 214 -0.04 17.88 8.91
C ALA A 214 -1.40 17.25 9.31
N ILE A 215 -1.37 16.12 10.03
CA ILE A 215 -2.57 15.40 10.47
C ILE A 215 -3.01 15.86 11.89
N LEU A 216 -2.06 16.11 12.78
CA LEU A 216 -2.34 16.38 14.17
C LEU A 216 -2.60 17.86 14.45
N ASP A 217 -1.92 18.78 13.74
CA ASP A 217 -2.10 20.21 13.96
C ASP A 217 -3.41 20.66 13.28
N ALA A 218 -4.40 21.01 14.09
CA ALA A 218 -5.57 21.77 13.62
C ALA A 218 -5.07 23.15 13.15
N SER A 219 -5.22 23.46 11.86
CA SER A 219 -4.91 24.77 11.29
C SER A 219 -5.87 25.83 11.80
#